data_b54c16fff94f1d101a22dc8cceb2c772
#
_entry.id   b54c16fff94f1d101a22dc8cceb2c772
#
_cell.length_a   1.000
_cell.length_b   1.000
_cell.length_c   1.000
_cell.angle_alpha   90.00
_cell.angle_beta   90.00
_cell.angle_gamma   90.00
#
_symmetry.space_group_name_H-M   'P 1'
#
loop_
_entity.id
_entity.type
_entity.pdbx_description
1 polymer ?
#
loop_
_entity_poly.entity_id
_entity_poly.type
_entity_poly.pdbx_seq_one_letter_code
_entity_poly.pdbx_strand_id
1 'polypeptide(L)'
;MNFTKNSNRKNIPIFLILLAFSFGILYICTASSPRYATNPWNDANAFFTVGRAMADGLTVYKDIFEQKGPLLYLIHALASFISDSSFTGVYIFQSIALGINAFAAYKIASLYVGTGWSVTSAVFTCYITVNSTCYYYGDSAEEFCLPLLVISLYVFCAYFKDTAHNKISKPVFFIVGFFAGCAAMIKFTLIGFWFAWAAYISLYTLFAKKDFKNALLNALIFLGGMAAAIVPWIIYFAAKGALHDFIYTYFVLNATAYPDNGNLSIVSRLIVPIKNIVENIIPSTVVFICGFLGAALYLFTGIFAEEKVFSRLSIPFVCALGTYIIYFGLRKYTYYFLPVSVFSVFTFITVAYIAEKIFKGKENQIVSGIFCVFVAGAVLSGSFFFNETSQTALKNGEETVQYKAAQYIKSHNVNGRVLNYQALDTGIYLAAGQIPTFKHFEKQNLIYKKYRDNTDEQNRYIDDGEADYVVTSIKSTQSVDDIYGENINLKNNYRIVYSEDYTINHPNNWTKEYTKTFYLFERN
;
A
#
# COMPACT_ATOMS: atom_id res chain seq x y z
N MET A 1 21.46 -13.37 -16.66
CA MET A 1 21.04 -12.33 -17.62
C MET A 1 22.24 -11.49 -17.95
N ASN A 2 22.75 -11.55 -19.18
CA ASN A 2 23.78 -10.63 -19.65
C ASN A 2 23.06 -9.38 -20.19
N PHE A 3 23.09 -8.30 -19.43
CA PHE A 3 22.61 -7.01 -19.91
C PHE A 3 23.66 -6.46 -20.92
N THR A 4 23.39 -6.57 -22.20
CA THR A 4 24.26 -5.99 -23.22
C THR A 4 24.28 -4.47 -23.10
N LYS A 5 25.48 -3.87 -23.16
CA LYS A 5 25.77 -2.43 -22.95
C LYS A 5 24.91 -1.47 -23.80
N ASN A 6 24.42 -1.92 -24.97
CA ASN A 6 23.58 -1.13 -25.89
C ASN A 6 22.09 -1.07 -25.48
N SER A 7 21.58 -2.03 -24.73
CA SER A 7 20.22 -2.03 -24.20
C SER A 7 20.02 -0.94 -23.13
N ASN A 8 21.06 -0.61 -22.36
CA ASN A 8 20.97 0.34 -21.24
C ASN A 8 20.77 1.79 -21.69
N ARG A 9 21.33 2.22 -22.84
CA ARG A 9 21.20 3.62 -23.30
C ARG A 9 19.77 4.00 -23.68
N LYS A 10 18.95 3.06 -24.17
CA LYS A 10 17.53 3.31 -24.50
C LYS A 10 16.60 3.26 -23.29
N ASN A 11 16.98 2.57 -22.22
CA ASN A 11 16.16 2.38 -21.03
C ASN A 11 16.09 3.64 -20.15
N ILE A 12 17.14 4.45 -20.10
CA ILE A 12 17.19 5.67 -19.25
C ILE A 12 16.13 6.70 -19.67
N PRO A 13 16.02 7.11 -20.97
CA PRO A 13 14.98 8.04 -21.38
C PRO A 13 13.56 7.51 -21.07
N ILE A 14 13.31 6.22 -21.31
CA ILE A 14 12.00 5.62 -21.05
C ILE A 14 11.69 5.64 -19.54
N PHE A 15 12.67 5.31 -18.69
CA PHE A 15 12.52 5.43 -17.24
C PHE A 15 12.16 6.85 -16.81
N LEU A 16 12.85 7.86 -17.33
CA LEU A 16 12.60 9.27 -17.00
C LEU A 16 11.21 9.73 -17.48
N ILE A 17 10.76 9.28 -18.66
CA ILE A 17 9.42 9.58 -19.18
C ILE A 17 8.34 8.94 -18.29
N LEU A 18 8.50 7.67 -17.93
CA LEU A 18 7.56 6.97 -17.05
C LEU A 18 7.56 7.54 -15.62
N LEU A 19 8.72 7.97 -15.15
CA LEU A 19 8.83 8.66 -13.85
C LEU A 19 8.09 9.99 -13.89
N ALA A 20 8.31 10.82 -14.93
CA ALA A 20 7.59 12.09 -15.09
C ALA A 20 6.06 11.88 -15.22
N PHE A 21 5.64 10.85 -15.97
CA PHE A 21 4.23 10.44 -16.04
C PHE A 21 3.68 10.07 -14.67
N SER A 22 4.45 9.34 -13.86
CA SER A 22 4.04 8.92 -12.51
C SER A 22 3.85 10.11 -11.57
N PHE A 23 4.73 11.11 -11.64
CA PHE A 23 4.51 12.38 -10.93
C PHE A 23 3.24 13.08 -11.39
N GLY A 24 2.99 13.15 -12.70
CA GLY A 24 1.79 13.79 -13.25
C GLY A 24 0.48 13.10 -12.83
N ILE A 25 0.41 11.79 -12.95
CA ILE A 25 -0.83 11.06 -12.60
C ILE A 25 -1.08 11.07 -11.10
N LEU A 26 -0.04 10.93 -10.26
CA LEU A 26 -0.19 10.98 -8.81
C LEU A 26 -0.47 12.40 -8.30
N TYR A 27 0.00 13.44 -9.00
CA TYR A 27 -0.44 14.81 -8.67
C TYR A 27 -1.96 14.96 -8.69
N ILE A 28 -2.63 14.14 -9.51
CA ILE A 28 -4.09 14.13 -9.66
C ILE A 28 -4.74 13.12 -8.70
N CYS A 29 -4.19 11.90 -8.59
CA CYS A 29 -4.89 10.74 -8.04
C CYS A 29 -4.58 10.41 -6.58
N THR A 30 -3.52 10.97 -5.96
CA THR A 30 -3.24 10.71 -4.54
C THR A 30 -3.57 11.91 -3.66
N ALA A 31 -4.16 11.65 -2.50
CA ALA A 31 -4.42 12.68 -1.51
C ALA A 31 -3.14 13.20 -0.80
N SER A 32 -2.00 12.53 -0.99
CA SER A 32 -0.69 13.02 -0.55
C SER A 32 -0.09 14.10 -1.46
N SER A 33 -0.71 14.36 -2.62
CA SER A 33 -0.25 15.38 -3.57
C SER A 33 -0.31 16.79 -2.97
N PRO A 34 0.65 17.68 -3.31
CA PRO A 34 0.61 19.09 -2.90
C PRO A 34 -0.65 19.84 -3.31
N ARG A 35 -1.47 19.27 -4.17
CA ARG A 35 -2.78 19.79 -4.58
C ARG A 35 -3.80 19.79 -3.43
N TYR A 36 -3.59 18.95 -2.41
CA TYR A 36 -4.53 18.71 -1.32
C TYR A 36 -3.97 19.20 0.01
N ALA A 37 -4.80 19.91 0.77
CA ALA A 37 -4.40 20.46 2.08
C ALA A 37 -4.28 19.34 3.14
N THR A 38 -5.13 18.32 3.07
CA THR A 38 -5.17 17.19 4.02
C THR A 38 -5.33 15.88 3.30
N ASN A 39 -4.91 14.80 3.95
CA ASN A 39 -5.26 13.45 3.54
C ASN A 39 -6.49 12.99 4.36
N PRO A 40 -7.63 12.66 3.72
CA PRO A 40 -8.83 12.24 4.44
C PRO A 40 -8.74 10.80 4.98
N TRP A 41 -7.67 10.06 4.66
CA TRP A 41 -7.49 8.69 5.09
C TRP A 41 -6.72 8.61 6.42
N ASN A 42 -7.38 8.09 7.44
CA ASN A 42 -6.82 8.00 8.78
C ASN A 42 -5.54 7.13 8.84
N ASP A 43 -5.48 6.01 8.06
CA ASP A 43 -4.27 5.18 8.03
C ASP A 43 -3.06 5.98 7.50
N ALA A 44 -3.25 6.78 6.44
CA ALA A 44 -2.18 7.64 5.89
C ALA A 44 -1.72 8.69 6.92
N ASN A 45 -2.67 9.31 7.63
CA ASN A 45 -2.34 10.24 8.72
C ASN A 45 -1.52 9.55 9.81
N ALA A 46 -1.95 8.36 10.25
CA ALA A 46 -1.24 7.56 11.26
C ALA A 46 0.19 7.20 10.79
N PHE A 47 0.35 6.75 9.55
CA PHE A 47 1.69 6.40 9.02
C PHE A 47 2.61 7.61 9.00
N PHE A 48 2.10 8.78 8.57
CA PHE A 48 2.89 9.98 8.53
C PHE A 48 3.20 10.54 9.93
N THR A 49 2.23 10.50 10.84
CA THR A 49 2.41 10.90 12.25
C THR A 49 3.48 10.04 12.92
N VAL A 50 3.43 8.70 12.76
CA VAL A 50 4.46 7.80 13.31
C VAL A 50 5.80 7.98 12.61
N GLY A 51 5.81 8.24 11.29
CA GLY A 51 7.02 8.56 10.54
C GLY A 51 7.70 9.83 11.06
N ARG A 52 6.94 10.90 11.29
CA ARG A 52 7.44 12.16 11.90
C ARG A 52 7.98 11.91 13.31
N ALA A 53 7.25 11.14 14.13
CA ALA A 53 7.69 10.76 15.47
C ALA A 53 9.01 9.96 15.43
N MET A 54 9.17 9.03 14.47
CA MET A 54 10.40 8.29 14.26
C MET A 54 11.56 9.21 13.85
N ALA A 55 11.32 10.21 12.98
CA ALA A 55 12.30 11.21 12.59
C ALA A 55 12.74 12.10 13.76
N ASP A 56 11.82 12.36 14.69
CA ASP A 56 12.07 13.11 15.94
C ASP A 56 12.74 12.26 17.04
N GLY A 57 13.04 10.98 16.77
CA GLY A 57 13.81 10.11 17.64
C GLY A 57 13.00 9.15 18.51
N LEU A 58 11.67 9.15 18.44
CA LEU A 58 10.81 8.19 19.13
C LEU A 58 10.99 6.79 18.54
N THR A 59 10.97 5.79 19.41
CA THR A 59 11.07 4.38 19.01
C THR A 59 9.68 3.82 18.79
N VAL A 60 9.37 3.47 17.55
CA VAL A 60 8.08 2.87 17.18
C VAL A 60 7.80 1.62 18.01
N TYR A 61 6.54 1.39 18.36
CA TYR A 61 5.99 0.35 19.24
C TYR A 61 6.28 0.55 20.72
N LYS A 62 7.42 1.15 21.10
CA LYS A 62 7.80 1.43 22.49
C LYS A 62 7.25 2.78 22.95
N ASP A 63 7.60 3.84 22.23
CA ASP A 63 7.27 5.23 22.61
C ASP A 63 5.99 5.71 21.92
N ILE A 64 5.69 5.20 20.73
CA ILE A 64 4.49 5.46 19.93
C ILE A 64 3.94 4.16 19.36
N PHE A 65 2.61 3.94 19.47
CA PHE A 65 1.97 2.68 19.15
C PHE A 65 1.21 2.72 17.82
N GLU A 66 1.63 1.89 16.87
CA GLU A 66 0.91 1.58 15.64
C GLU A 66 1.33 0.17 15.16
N GLN A 67 0.56 -0.50 14.27
CA GLN A 67 0.65 -1.95 13.98
C GLN A 67 1.26 -2.31 12.62
N LYS A 68 1.68 -1.37 11.78
CA LYS A 68 2.32 -1.70 10.49
C LYS A 68 3.81 -1.97 10.68
N GLY A 69 4.47 -2.36 9.60
CA GLY A 69 5.89 -2.68 9.62
C GLY A 69 6.81 -1.45 9.70
N PRO A 70 7.96 -1.57 10.33
CA PRO A 70 8.85 -0.44 10.60
C PRO A 70 9.43 0.20 9.33
N LEU A 71 9.52 -0.52 8.22
CA LEU A 71 10.00 0.04 6.95
C LEU A 71 9.00 1.05 6.36
N LEU A 72 7.69 0.85 6.61
CA LEU A 72 6.67 1.84 6.20
C LEU A 72 6.91 3.17 6.91
N TYR A 73 7.13 3.15 8.23
CA TYR A 73 7.40 4.35 9.01
C TYR A 73 8.74 5.01 8.66
N LEU A 74 9.76 4.21 8.32
CA LEU A 74 11.02 4.77 7.82
C LEU A 74 10.82 5.53 6.51
N ILE A 75 10.00 5.03 5.58
CA ILE A 75 9.66 5.75 4.34
C ILE A 75 8.99 7.09 4.69
N HIS A 76 8.05 7.11 5.62
CA HIS A 76 7.39 8.33 6.08
C HIS A 76 8.31 9.26 6.87
N ALA A 77 9.22 8.71 7.67
CA ALA A 77 10.27 9.48 8.35
C ALA A 77 11.19 10.18 7.33
N LEU A 78 11.62 9.47 6.29
CA LEU A 78 12.39 10.08 5.21
C LEU A 78 11.59 11.13 4.43
N ALA A 79 10.29 10.91 4.24
CA ALA A 79 9.39 11.86 3.61
C ALA A 79 9.24 13.14 4.46
N SER A 80 9.21 13.03 5.79
CA SER A 80 9.08 14.20 6.68
C SER A 80 10.31 15.13 6.64
N PHE A 81 11.51 14.64 6.28
CA PHE A 81 12.65 15.51 6.03
C PHE A 81 12.51 16.39 4.78
N ILE A 82 11.61 16.03 3.85
CA ILE A 82 11.28 16.85 2.68
C ILE A 82 10.20 17.88 3.04
N SER A 83 9.18 17.46 3.78
CA SER A 83 8.13 18.31 4.35
C SER A 83 7.54 17.62 5.57
N ASP A 84 7.58 18.28 6.71
CA ASP A 84 7.00 17.83 7.98
C ASP A 84 5.58 18.39 8.22
N SER A 85 5.20 19.39 7.43
CA SER A 85 3.93 20.12 7.53
C SER A 85 2.92 19.75 6.44
N SER A 86 3.30 18.88 5.50
CA SER A 86 2.44 18.40 4.42
C SER A 86 2.86 17.03 3.91
N PHE A 87 1.97 16.33 3.22
CA PHE A 87 2.26 15.05 2.58
C PHE A 87 3.15 15.15 1.32
N THR A 88 3.73 16.31 1.00
CA THR A 88 4.55 16.50 -0.21
C THR A 88 5.71 15.50 -0.29
N GLY A 89 6.38 15.21 0.83
CA GLY A 89 7.44 14.21 0.87
C GLY A 89 6.91 12.80 0.54
N VAL A 90 5.76 12.43 1.08
CA VAL A 90 5.10 11.15 0.81
C VAL A 90 4.73 11.04 -0.68
N TYR A 91 4.14 12.09 -1.26
CA TYR A 91 3.85 12.17 -2.70
C TYR A 91 5.09 11.92 -3.57
N ILE A 92 6.25 12.45 -3.19
CA ILE A 92 7.50 12.22 -3.93
C ILE A 92 7.88 10.74 -3.88
N PHE A 93 7.84 10.11 -2.69
CA PHE A 93 8.15 8.67 -2.56
C PHE A 93 7.15 7.79 -3.30
N GLN A 94 5.84 8.10 -3.24
CA GLN A 94 4.82 7.40 -4.03
C GLN A 94 5.08 7.54 -5.54
N SER A 95 5.44 8.74 -6.01
CA SER A 95 5.73 9.00 -7.43
C SER A 95 6.94 8.23 -7.92
N ILE A 96 7.98 8.13 -7.10
CA ILE A 96 9.17 7.30 -7.39
C ILE A 96 8.77 5.82 -7.41
N ALA A 97 8.00 5.36 -6.43
CA ALA A 97 7.53 3.97 -6.35
C ALA A 97 6.70 3.59 -7.59
N LEU A 98 5.74 4.44 -7.98
CA LEU A 98 4.95 4.22 -9.20
C LEU A 98 5.80 4.29 -10.48
N GLY A 99 6.82 5.16 -10.53
CA GLY A 99 7.76 5.24 -11.65
C GLY A 99 8.57 3.96 -11.81
N ILE A 100 9.04 3.38 -10.71
CA ILE A 100 9.73 2.08 -10.72
C ILE A 100 8.76 0.97 -11.13
N ASN A 101 7.53 0.99 -10.62
CA ASN A 101 6.47 0.05 -11.00
C ASN A 101 6.17 0.12 -12.51
N ALA A 102 5.98 1.33 -13.06
CA ALA A 102 5.75 1.57 -14.48
C ALA A 102 6.91 1.06 -15.34
N PHE A 103 8.14 1.34 -14.94
CA PHE A 103 9.31 0.87 -15.66
C PHE A 103 9.47 -0.64 -15.62
N ALA A 104 9.19 -1.29 -14.49
CA ALA A 104 9.21 -2.74 -14.39
C ALA A 104 8.09 -3.38 -15.24
N ALA A 105 6.88 -2.80 -15.29
CA ALA A 105 5.80 -3.20 -16.18
C ALA A 105 6.21 -3.04 -17.67
N TYR A 106 6.85 -1.91 -18.02
CA TYR A 106 7.45 -1.73 -19.34
C TYR A 106 8.46 -2.84 -19.66
N LYS A 107 9.31 -3.21 -18.71
CA LYS A 107 10.31 -4.30 -18.89
C LYS A 107 9.64 -5.66 -19.09
N ILE A 108 8.53 -5.94 -18.40
CA ILE A 108 7.74 -7.15 -18.65
C ILE A 108 7.17 -7.10 -20.08
N ALA A 109 6.53 -5.99 -20.48
CA ALA A 109 5.93 -5.85 -21.78
C ALA A 109 6.97 -5.95 -22.91
N SER A 110 8.17 -5.38 -22.72
CA SER A 110 9.27 -5.41 -23.69
C SER A 110 9.84 -6.83 -23.96
N LEU A 111 9.45 -7.82 -23.17
CA LEU A 111 9.74 -9.21 -23.47
C LEU A 111 8.90 -9.74 -24.65
N TYR A 112 7.76 -9.11 -24.96
CA TYR A 112 6.72 -9.68 -25.83
C TYR A 112 6.33 -8.76 -26.99
N VAL A 113 6.42 -7.44 -26.83
CA VAL A 113 6.00 -6.45 -27.83
C VAL A 113 7.03 -5.32 -27.97
N GLY A 114 6.93 -4.55 -29.05
CA GLY A 114 7.82 -3.42 -29.36
C GLY A 114 7.71 -2.26 -28.35
N THR A 115 8.68 -1.33 -28.42
CA THR A 115 8.89 -0.28 -27.40
C THR A 115 7.65 0.58 -27.15
N GLY A 116 7.00 1.11 -28.21
CA GLY A 116 5.82 1.98 -28.07
C GLY A 116 4.66 1.25 -27.39
N TRP A 117 4.37 0.02 -27.81
CA TRP A 117 3.35 -0.83 -27.21
C TRP A 117 3.68 -1.23 -25.77
N SER A 118 4.98 -1.42 -25.47
CA SER A 118 5.42 -1.72 -24.09
C SER A 118 5.20 -0.54 -23.15
N VAL A 119 5.47 0.69 -23.59
CA VAL A 119 5.20 1.91 -22.80
C VAL A 119 3.69 2.09 -22.62
N THR A 120 2.90 1.90 -23.67
CA THR A 120 1.43 1.95 -23.60
C THR A 120 0.88 0.94 -22.58
N SER A 121 1.37 -0.29 -22.60
CA SER A 121 0.97 -1.32 -21.61
C SER A 121 1.31 -0.91 -20.16
N ALA A 122 2.48 -0.31 -19.95
CA ALA A 122 2.88 0.21 -18.64
C ALA A 122 1.99 1.37 -18.18
N VAL A 123 1.66 2.31 -19.07
CA VAL A 123 0.76 3.44 -18.78
C VAL A 123 -0.63 2.95 -18.37
N PHE A 124 -1.20 1.99 -19.10
CA PHE A 124 -2.50 1.40 -18.73
C PHE A 124 -2.44 0.63 -17.42
N THR A 125 -1.35 -0.09 -17.14
CA THR A 125 -1.17 -0.76 -15.84
C THR A 125 -1.17 0.26 -14.70
N CYS A 126 -0.46 1.38 -14.85
CA CYS A 126 -0.49 2.47 -13.87
C CYS A 126 -1.90 3.07 -13.74
N TYR A 127 -2.60 3.29 -14.86
CA TYR A 127 -3.98 3.79 -14.83
C TYR A 127 -4.91 2.90 -14.02
N ILE A 128 -4.88 1.57 -14.27
CA ILE A 128 -5.69 0.61 -13.49
C ILE A 128 -5.32 0.64 -12.00
N THR A 129 -4.03 0.76 -11.70
CA THR A 129 -3.56 0.82 -10.31
C THR A 129 -4.13 2.03 -9.58
N VAL A 130 -3.92 3.24 -10.11
CA VAL A 130 -4.21 4.48 -9.36
C VAL A 130 -5.65 5.01 -9.51
N ASN A 131 -6.40 4.56 -10.52
CA ASN A 131 -7.81 4.94 -10.71
C ASN A 131 -8.79 3.86 -10.24
N SER A 132 -8.30 2.81 -9.57
CA SER A 132 -9.16 1.80 -8.98
C SER A 132 -9.58 2.17 -7.56
N THR A 133 -10.74 1.68 -7.14
CA THR A 133 -11.18 1.76 -5.74
C THR A 133 -10.20 1.13 -4.76
N CYS A 134 -9.32 0.22 -5.25
CA CYS A 134 -8.27 -0.41 -4.45
C CYS A 134 -7.13 0.54 -4.09
N TYR A 135 -6.89 1.58 -4.90
CA TYR A 135 -5.88 2.59 -4.61
C TYR A 135 -6.31 3.51 -3.46
N TYR A 136 -7.61 3.67 -3.30
CA TYR A 136 -8.19 4.51 -2.27
C TYR A 136 -7.73 5.96 -2.41
N TYR A 137 -7.20 6.56 -1.38
CA TYR A 137 -6.60 7.90 -1.40
C TYR A 137 -5.10 7.91 -1.73
N GLY A 138 -4.52 6.72 -1.96
CA GLY A 138 -3.06 6.53 -2.00
C GLY A 138 -2.46 6.39 -0.60
N ASP A 139 -1.15 6.16 -0.56
CA ASP A 139 -0.38 6.01 0.69
C ASP A 139 -0.69 4.74 1.48
N SER A 140 -1.02 3.66 0.76
CA SER A 140 -1.22 2.36 1.40
C SER A 140 0.10 1.60 1.55
N ALA A 141 0.18 0.72 2.54
CA ALA A 141 1.29 -0.21 2.70
C ALA A 141 1.45 -1.13 1.46
N GLU A 142 0.33 -1.48 0.83
CA GLU A 142 0.29 -2.24 -0.42
C GLU A 142 0.98 -1.51 -1.55
N GLU A 143 0.76 -0.22 -1.69
CA GLU A 143 1.33 0.62 -2.75
C GLU A 143 2.86 0.58 -2.76
N PHE A 144 3.50 0.75 -1.60
CA PHE A 144 4.96 0.72 -1.49
C PHE A 144 5.57 -0.67 -1.74
N CYS A 145 4.76 -1.73 -1.72
CA CYS A 145 5.20 -3.07 -2.09
C CYS A 145 5.11 -3.37 -3.60
N LEU A 146 4.31 -2.60 -4.38
CA LEU A 146 4.11 -2.87 -5.81
C LEU A 146 5.41 -2.88 -6.63
N PRO A 147 6.35 -1.92 -6.48
CA PRO A 147 7.59 -1.94 -7.24
C PRO A 147 8.39 -3.23 -7.02
N LEU A 148 8.47 -3.68 -5.76
CA LEU A 148 9.17 -4.90 -5.38
C LEU A 148 8.53 -6.14 -6.02
N LEU A 149 7.19 -6.17 -6.05
CA LEU A 149 6.42 -7.24 -6.66
C LEU A 149 6.61 -7.27 -8.18
N VAL A 150 6.49 -6.14 -8.87
CA VAL A 150 6.58 -6.10 -10.34
C VAL A 150 8.00 -6.42 -10.83
N ILE A 151 9.04 -5.98 -10.11
CA ILE A 151 10.43 -6.38 -10.41
C ILE A 151 10.58 -7.89 -10.25
N SER A 152 10.02 -8.48 -9.19
CA SER A 152 10.05 -9.93 -8.98
C SER A 152 9.31 -10.69 -10.08
N LEU A 153 8.16 -10.17 -10.55
CA LEU A 153 7.41 -10.71 -11.69
C LEU A 153 8.20 -10.59 -13.00
N TYR A 154 8.92 -9.50 -13.22
CA TYR A 154 9.79 -9.38 -14.41
C TYR A 154 10.83 -10.50 -14.47
N VAL A 155 11.50 -10.80 -13.36
CA VAL A 155 12.46 -11.92 -13.27
C VAL A 155 11.78 -13.23 -13.59
N PHE A 156 10.58 -13.43 -13.09
CA PHE A 156 9.77 -14.63 -13.27
C PHE A 156 9.34 -14.81 -14.72
N CYS A 157 8.79 -13.77 -15.34
CA CYS A 157 8.40 -13.78 -16.77
C CYS A 157 9.59 -14.02 -17.70
N ALA A 158 10.71 -13.35 -17.45
CA ALA A 158 11.92 -13.50 -18.25
C ALA A 158 12.46 -14.94 -18.16
N TYR A 159 12.32 -15.59 -17.00
CA TYR A 159 12.72 -17.00 -16.83
C TYR A 159 11.79 -17.94 -17.59
N PHE A 160 10.47 -17.84 -17.38
CA PHE A 160 9.49 -18.77 -17.95
C PHE A 160 9.19 -18.54 -19.43
N LYS A 161 9.64 -17.40 -20.01
CA LYS A 161 9.56 -17.17 -21.45
C LYS A 161 10.39 -18.18 -22.24
N ASP A 162 11.56 -18.57 -21.73
CA ASP A 162 12.47 -19.53 -22.36
C ASP A 162 13.30 -20.22 -21.27
N THR A 163 12.77 -21.31 -20.70
CA THR A 163 13.41 -22.03 -19.59
C THR A 163 14.63 -22.86 -20.02
N ALA A 164 14.82 -23.07 -21.35
CA ALA A 164 15.97 -23.79 -21.87
C ALA A 164 17.24 -22.90 -21.86
N HIS A 165 17.10 -21.62 -22.23
CA HIS A 165 18.22 -20.68 -22.36
C HIS A 165 18.33 -19.72 -21.17
N ASN A 166 17.22 -19.41 -20.48
CA ASN A 166 17.23 -18.47 -19.36
C ASN A 166 17.51 -19.16 -18.03
N LYS A 167 18.34 -18.52 -17.21
CA LYS A 167 18.65 -18.94 -15.84
C LYS A 167 18.48 -17.78 -14.89
N ILE A 168 17.92 -18.05 -13.72
CA ILE A 168 17.94 -17.10 -12.61
C ILE A 168 19.26 -17.31 -11.86
N SER A 169 20.10 -16.28 -11.81
CA SER A 169 21.37 -16.33 -11.08
C SER A 169 21.15 -16.27 -9.56
N LYS A 170 22.08 -16.81 -8.80
CA LYS A 170 22.02 -16.79 -7.33
C LYS A 170 21.86 -15.40 -6.71
N PRO A 171 22.58 -14.33 -7.17
CA PRO A 171 22.33 -12.97 -6.68
C PRO A 171 20.90 -12.50 -6.91
N VAL A 172 20.25 -12.92 -7.99
CA VAL A 172 18.85 -12.53 -8.25
C VAL A 172 17.91 -13.21 -7.26
N PHE A 173 18.13 -14.48 -6.89
CA PHE A 173 17.37 -15.12 -5.81
C PHE A 173 17.53 -14.37 -4.48
N PHE A 174 18.75 -13.93 -4.16
CA PHE A 174 19.02 -13.14 -2.98
C PHE A 174 18.26 -11.79 -3.01
N ILE A 175 18.30 -11.07 -4.14
CA ILE A 175 17.62 -9.78 -4.31
C ILE A 175 16.08 -9.95 -4.19
N VAL A 176 15.50 -10.97 -4.83
CA VAL A 176 14.06 -11.23 -4.72
C VAL A 176 13.69 -11.63 -3.28
N GLY A 177 14.54 -12.38 -2.59
CA GLY A 177 14.39 -12.66 -1.16
C GLY A 177 14.47 -11.39 -0.31
N PHE A 178 15.40 -10.48 -0.61
CA PHE A 178 15.50 -9.18 0.06
C PHE A 178 14.23 -8.35 -0.14
N PHE A 179 13.64 -8.34 -1.33
CA PHE A 179 12.34 -7.69 -1.59
C PHE A 179 11.22 -8.33 -0.76
N ALA A 180 11.22 -9.66 -0.62
CA ALA A 180 10.27 -10.35 0.26
C ALA A 180 10.41 -9.89 1.72
N GLY A 181 11.64 -9.75 2.20
CA GLY A 181 11.94 -9.23 3.53
C GLY A 181 11.52 -7.77 3.71
N CYS A 182 11.75 -6.91 2.71
CA CYS A 182 11.26 -5.52 2.72
C CYS A 182 9.72 -5.49 2.77
N ALA A 183 9.04 -6.28 1.94
CA ALA A 183 7.58 -6.37 1.98
C ALA A 183 7.07 -6.88 3.33
N ALA A 184 7.76 -7.87 3.94
CA ALA A 184 7.45 -8.33 5.29
C ALA A 184 7.62 -7.23 6.34
N MET A 185 8.54 -6.28 6.16
CA MET A 185 8.77 -5.14 7.07
C MET A 185 7.92 -3.91 6.74
N ILE A 186 7.14 -3.94 5.67
CA ILE A 186 6.07 -2.97 5.37
C ILE A 186 4.72 -3.54 5.86
N LYS A 187 4.35 -4.72 5.36
CA LYS A 187 3.11 -5.43 5.70
C LYS A 187 3.30 -6.94 5.48
N PHE A 188 3.44 -7.69 6.56
CA PHE A 188 3.84 -9.10 6.48
C PHE A 188 2.86 -9.99 5.68
N THR A 189 1.57 -9.65 5.59
CA THR A 189 0.61 -10.43 4.80
C THR A 189 0.90 -10.41 3.30
N LEU A 190 1.63 -9.41 2.80
CA LEU A 190 2.00 -9.29 1.38
C LEU A 190 3.08 -10.28 0.96
N ILE A 191 3.80 -10.88 1.90
CA ILE A 191 4.83 -11.91 1.63
C ILE A 191 4.27 -13.09 0.81
N GLY A 192 2.95 -13.26 0.80
CA GLY A 192 2.27 -14.32 0.07
C GLY A 192 2.64 -14.40 -1.41
N PHE A 193 2.86 -13.27 -2.08
CA PHE A 193 3.29 -13.24 -3.48
C PHE A 193 4.71 -13.79 -3.66
N TRP A 194 5.63 -13.44 -2.76
CA TRP A 194 7.01 -13.94 -2.81
C TRP A 194 7.11 -15.39 -2.35
N PHE A 195 6.27 -15.80 -1.40
CA PHE A 195 6.13 -17.20 -1.05
C PHE A 195 5.67 -18.03 -2.26
N ALA A 196 4.62 -17.58 -2.96
CA ALA A 196 4.13 -18.22 -4.17
C ALA A 196 5.20 -18.26 -5.27
N TRP A 197 5.95 -17.16 -5.46
CA TRP A 197 7.06 -17.08 -6.40
C TRP A 197 8.17 -18.10 -6.10
N ALA A 198 8.65 -18.11 -4.85
CA ALA A 198 9.74 -19.01 -4.41
C ALA A 198 9.29 -20.46 -4.44
N ALA A 199 8.09 -20.77 -3.96
CA ALA A 199 7.52 -22.10 -3.99
C ALA A 199 7.39 -22.62 -5.42
N TYR A 200 6.88 -21.80 -6.35
CA TYR A 200 6.71 -22.24 -7.74
C TYR A 200 8.05 -22.58 -8.41
N ILE A 201 9.06 -21.74 -8.27
CA ILE A 201 10.40 -22.00 -8.83
C ILE A 201 11.04 -23.23 -8.19
N SER A 202 10.88 -23.39 -6.88
CA SER A 202 11.41 -24.56 -6.18
C SER A 202 10.74 -25.85 -6.65
N LEU A 203 9.41 -25.86 -6.77
CA LEU A 203 8.64 -26.99 -7.30
C LEU A 203 9.01 -27.29 -8.76
N TYR A 204 9.13 -26.26 -9.60
CA TYR A 204 9.56 -26.40 -10.99
C TYR A 204 10.97 -26.99 -11.08
N THR A 205 11.91 -26.52 -10.26
CA THR A 205 13.29 -27.02 -10.25
C THR A 205 13.35 -28.47 -9.76
N LEU A 206 12.53 -28.80 -8.75
CA LEU A 206 12.47 -30.13 -8.17
C LEU A 206 11.82 -31.15 -9.13
N PHE A 207 10.64 -30.85 -9.66
CA PHE A 207 9.84 -31.83 -10.40
C PHE A 207 10.11 -31.80 -11.92
N ALA A 208 10.24 -30.62 -12.52
CA ALA A 208 10.46 -30.51 -13.97
C ALA A 208 11.94 -30.65 -14.35
N LYS A 209 12.86 -30.08 -13.56
CA LYS A 209 14.31 -30.19 -13.79
C LYS A 209 14.96 -31.34 -13.03
N LYS A 210 14.27 -31.97 -12.07
CA LYS A 210 14.77 -33.06 -11.21
C LYS A 210 16.07 -32.69 -10.47
N ASP A 211 16.22 -31.43 -10.08
CA ASP A 211 17.43 -30.87 -9.46
C ASP A 211 17.17 -30.40 -8.02
N PHE A 212 17.15 -31.38 -7.11
CA PHE A 212 16.92 -31.13 -5.68
C PHE A 212 17.96 -30.19 -5.06
N LYS A 213 19.24 -30.37 -5.43
CA LYS A 213 20.34 -29.57 -4.87
C LYS A 213 20.17 -28.09 -5.18
N ASN A 214 19.88 -27.73 -6.43
CA ASN A 214 19.64 -26.35 -6.80
C ASN A 214 18.30 -25.82 -6.28
N ALA A 215 17.26 -26.63 -6.16
CA ALA A 215 16.00 -26.21 -5.54
C ALA A 215 16.23 -25.79 -4.08
N LEU A 216 16.91 -26.62 -3.29
CA LEU A 216 17.24 -26.30 -1.89
C LEU A 216 18.18 -25.08 -1.78
N LEU A 217 19.24 -25.04 -2.59
CA LEU A 217 20.19 -23.94 -2.57
C LEU A 217 19.54 -22.60 -2.91
N ASN A 218 18.68 -22.55 -3.91
CA ASN A 218 17.94 -21.35 -4.31
C ASN A 218 16.98 -20.87 -3.20
N ALA A 219 16.30 -21.81 -2.54
CA ALA A 219 15.45 -21.51 -1.39
C ALA A 219 16.27 -20.91 -0.22
N LEU A 220 17.42 -21.50 0.10
CA LEU A 220 18.31 -20.97 1.16
C LEU A 220 18.85 -19.58 0.82
N ILE A 221 19.24 -19.33 -0.44
CA ILE A 221 19.70 -18.01 -0.89
C ILE A 221 18.58 -16.98 -0.80
N PHE A 222 17.36 -17.36 -1.20
CA PHE A 222 16.18 -16.50 -1.07
C PHE A 222 15.90 -16.15 0.40
N LEU A 223 15.93 -17.13 1.30
CA LEU A 223 15.78 -16.89 2.74
C LEU A 223 16.92 -16.04 3.32
N GLY A 224 18.15 -16.21 2.82
CA GLY A 224 19.28 -15.34 3.17
C GLY A 224 19.05 -13.88 2.77
N GLY A 225 18.49 -13.65 1.58
CA GLY A 225 18.09 -12.30 1.14
C GLY A 225 16.99 -11.71 2.03
N MET A 226 15.99 -12.51 2.37
CA MET A 226 14.91 -12.09 3.27
C MET A 226 15.44 -11.74 4.67
N ALA A 227 16.33 -12.56 5.21
CA ALA A 227 17.00 -12.29 6.48
C ALA A 227 17.81 -10.99 6.44
N ALA A 228 18.51 -10.71 5.34
CA ALA A 228 19.28 -9.46 5.18
C ALA A 228 18.43 -8.19 5.26
N ALA A 229 17.14 -8.26 4.90
CA ALA A 229 16.21 -7.14 5.06
C ALA A 229 15.62 -7.04 6.48
N ILE A 230 15.45 -8.18 7.18
CA ILE A 230 14.79 -8.24 8.49
C ILE A 230 15.76 -8.03 9.64
N VAL A 231 16.96 -8.61 9.57
CA VAL A 231 17.96 -8.59 10.66
C VAL A 231 18.34 -7.18 11.11
N PRO A 232 18.51 -6.17 10.22
CA PRO A 232 18.78 -4.80 10.66
C PRO A 232 17.70 -4.24 11.61
N TRP A 233 16.43 -4.56 11.41
CA TRP A 233 15.34 -4.15 12.30
C TRP A 233 15.41 -4.84 13.65
N ILE A 234 15.72 -6.13 13.68
CA ILE A 234 15.92 -6.88 14.94
C ILE A 234 17.04 -6.23 15.74
N ILE A 235 18.18 -5.91 15.10
CA ILE A 235 19.32 -5.24 15.75
C ILE A 235 18.93 -3.84 16.23
N TYR A 236 18.22 -3.05 15.42
CA TYR A 236 17.78 -1.72 15.79
C TYR A 236 16.87 -1.74 17.03
N PHE A 237 15.83 -2.57 17.04
CA PHE A 237 14.92 -2.65 18.18
C PHE A 237 15.56 -3.26 19.43
N ALA A 238 16.49 -4.21 19.26
CA ALA A 238 17.27 -4.72 20.38
C ALA A 238 18.16 -3.63 21.00
N ALA A 239 18.84 -2.83 20.18
CA ALA A 239 19.67 -1.72 20.65
C ALA A 239 18.86 -0.62 21.34
N LYS A 240 17.60 -0.41 20.95
CA LYS A 240 16.68 0.55 21.57
C LYS A 240 15.93 -0.04 22.80
N GLY A 241 16.16 -1.31 23.16
CA GLY A 241 15.43 -1.99 24.23
C GLY A 241 13.93 -2.11 23.92
N ALA A 242 13.57 -2.28 22.64
CA ALA A 242 12.20 -2.32 22.12
C ALA A 242 11.91 -3.60 21.32
N LEU A 243 12.79 -4.62 21.42
CA LEU A 243 12.61 -5.85 20.61
C LEU A 243 11.33 -6.59 20.96
N HIS A 244 10.97 -6.64 22.26
CA HIS A 244 9.71 -7.24 22.71
C HIS A 244 8.51 -6.47 22.13
N ASP A 245 8.50 -5.13 22.22
CA ASP A 245 7.42 -4.27 21.72
C ASP A 245 7.24 -4.46 20.21
N PHE A 246 8.35 -4.53 19.45
CA PHE A 246 8.31 -4.78 18.01
C PHE A 246 7.69 -6.14 17.68
N ILE A 247 8.18 -7.24 18.30
CA ILE A 247 7.68 -8.58 18.02
C ILE A 247 6.22 -8.70 18.46
N TYR A 248 5.89 -8.21 19.66
CA TYR A 248 4.55 -8.29 20.20
C TYR A 248 3.55 -7.48 19.38
N THR A 249 3.83 -6.21 19.10
CA THR A 249 2.90 -5.34 18.37
C THR A 249 2.77 -5.75 16.91
N TYR A 250 3.91 -5.92 16.22
CA TYR A 250 3.86 -6.14 14.77
C TYR A 250 3.42 -7.56 14.39
N PHE A 251 3.84 -8.58 15.11
CA PHE A 251 3.50 -9.96 14.75
C PHE A 251 2.39 -10.54 15.63
N VAL A 252 2.51 -10.47 16.96
CA VAL A 252 1.57 -11.16 17.84
C VAL A 252 0.19 -10.51 17.83
N LEU A 253 0.08 -9.19 18.03
CA LEU A 253 -1.21 -8.49 18.01
C LEU A 253 -1.89 -8.57 16.64
N ASN A 254 -1.15 -8.42 15.56
CA ASN A 254 -1.71 -8.57 14.21
C ASN A 254 -2.19 -9.99 13.91
N ALA A 255 -1.60 -11.01 14.50
CA ALA A 255 -2.04 -12.40 14.34
C ALA A 255 -3.20 -12.77 15.27
N THR A 256 -3.31 -12.15 16.45
CA THR A 256 -4.22 -12.60 17.52
C THR A 256 -5.33 -11.62 17.87
N ALA A 257 -5.05 -10.32 17.92
CA ALA A 257 -5.96 -9.28 18.37
C ALA A 257 -6.60 -8.47 17.24
N TYR A 258 -5.91 -8.33 16.10
CA TYR A 258 -6.44 -7.63 14.95
C TYR A 258 -7.52 -8.41 14.20
N PRO A 259 -7.38 -9.72 13.92
CA PRO A 259 -8.44 -10.48 13.25
C PRO A 259 -9.59 -10.79 14.20
N ASP A 260 -10.82 -10.59 13.73
CA ASP A 260 -12.00 -11.07 14.44
C ASP A 260 -12.20 -12.57 14.16
N ASN A 261 -11.33 -13.37 14.77
CA ASN A 261 -11.25 -14.79 14.43
C ASN A 261 -12.31 -15.65 15.14
N GLY A 262 -12.98 -15.14 16.19
CA GLY A 262 -13.87 -15.97 17.00
C GLY A 262 -13.22 -17.35 17.29
N ASN A 263 -14.02 -18.37 17.56
CA ASN A 263 -13.61 -19.77 17.65
C ASN A 263 -13.74 -20.47 16.26
N LEU A 264 -13.09 -19.93 15.22
CA LEU A 264 -13.16 -20.51 13.89
C LEU A 264 -12.44 -21.86 13.84
N SER A 265 -13.10 -22.88 13.27
CA SER A 265 -12.47 -24.17 12.94
C SER A 265 -11.34 -23.97 11.91
N ILE A 266 -10.44 -24.95 11.81
CA ILE A 266 -9.36 -24.93 10.79
C ILE A 266 -9.96 -24.81 9.39
N VAL A 267 -11.04 -25.53 9.12
CA VAL A 267 -11.73 -25.50 7.81
C VAL A 267 -12.28 -24.09 7.54
N SER A 268 -12.92 -23.46 8.52
CA SER A 268 -13.43 -22.10 8.37
C SER A 268 -12.30 -21.10 8.10
N ARG A 269 -11.14 -21.23 8.74
CA ARG A 269 -9.96 -20.38 8.48
C ARG A 269 -9.44 -20.48 7.06
N LEU A 270 -9.58 -21.62 6.40
CA LEU A 270 -9.22 -21.81 4.99
C LEU A 270 -10.30 -21.28 4.02
N ILE A 271 -11.58 -21.28 4.42
CA ILE A 271 -12.69 -20.85 3.56
C ILE A 271 -12.90 -19.33 3.62
N VAL A 272 -12.76 -18.72 4.78
CA VAL A 272 -13.00 -17.27 4.97
C VAL A 272 -12.19 -16.39 4.03
N PRO A 273 -10.89 -16.63 3.74
CA PRO A 273 -10.16 -15.89 2.72
C PRO A 273 -10.84 -15.91 1.35
N ILE A 274 -11.33 -17.07 0.91
CA ILE A 274 -12.05 -17.21 -0.37
C ILE A 274 -13.33 -16.38 -0.37
N LYS A 275 -14.11 -16.46 0.72
CA LYS A 275 -15.32 -15.63 0.89
C LYS A 275 -14.98 -14.15 0.82
N ASN A 276 -13.95 -13.70 1.53
CA ASN A 276 -13.51 -12.30 1.52
C ASN A 276 -13.05 -11.83 0.14
N ILE A 277 -12.36 -12.70 -0.63
CA ILE A 277 -12.00 -12.42 -2.03
C ILE A 277 -13.27 -12.22 -2.86
N VAL A 278 -14.23 -13.13 -2.78
CA VAL A 278 -15.49 -13.06 -3.54
C VAL A 278 -16.27 -11.80 -3.20
N GLU A 279 -16.39 -11.44 -1.92
CA GLU A 279 -17.08 -10.23 -1.48
C GLU A 279 -16.41 -8.93 -1.96
N ASN A 280 -15.09 -8.95 -2.18
CA ASN A 280 -14.35 -7.81 -2.71
C ASN A 280 -14.32 -7.73 -4.24
N ILE A 281 -14.84 -8.69 -4.98
CA ILE A 281 -14.88 -8.64 -6.45
C ILE A 281 -15.65 -7.40 -6.93
N ILE A 282 -16.85 -7.17 -6.40
CA ILE A 282 -17.71 -6.05 -6.83
C ILE A 282 -17.05 -4.69 -6.53
N PRO A 283 -16.60 -4.41 -5.28
CA PRO A 283 -15.90 -3.15 -5.00
C PRO A 283 -14.62 -2.96 -5.80
N SER A 284 -13.97 -4.04 -6.22
CA SER A 284 -12.67 -4.03 -6.91
C SER A 284 -12.77 -4.46 -8.38
N THR A 285 -13.94 -4.33 -9.01
CA THR A 285 -14.28 -4.92 -10.32
C THR A 285 -13.20 -4.68 -11.37
N VAL A 286 -12.69 -3.44 -11.51
CA VAL A 286 -11.71 -3.08 -12.55
C VAL A 286 -10.39 -3.83 -12.34
N VAL A 287 -9.85 -3.83 -11.11
CA VAL A 287 -8.62 -4.55 -10.78
C VAL A 287 -8.82 -6.05 -10.90
N PHE A 288 -9.97 -6.56 -10.44
CA PHE A 288 -10.31 -7.97 -10.56
C PHE A 288 -10.35 -8.40 -12.02
N ILE A 289 -11.13 -7.72 -12.87
CA ILE A 289 -11.23 -8.08 -14.29
C ILE A 289 -9.87 -7.97 -14.97
N CYS A 290 -9.19 -6.83 -14.90
CA CYS A 290 -7.94 -6.63 -15.62
C CYS A 290 -6.80 -7.53 -15.10
N GLY A 291 -6.69 -7.71 -13.79
CA GLY A 291 -5.62 -8.51 -13.18
C GLY A 291 -5.81 -10.02 -13.39
N PHE A 292 -6.99 -10.56 -13.06
CA PHE A 292 -7.24 -11.99 -13.26
C PHE A 292 -7.39 -12.37 -14.73
N LEU A 293 -7.96 -11.48 -15.58
CA LEU A 293 -7.93 -11.67 -17.03
C LEU A 293 -6.49 -11.73 -17.53
N GLY A 294 -5.60 -10.85 -17.05
CA GLY A 294 -4.19 -10.89 -17.39
C GLY A 294 -3.54 -12.24 -17.04
N ALA A 295 -3.77 -12.74 -15.83
CA ALA A 295 -3.30 -14.05 -15.41
C ALA A 295 -3.89 -15.20 -16.27
N ALA A 296 -5.18 -15.13 -16.62
CA ALA A 296 -5.84 -16.09 -17.50
C ALA A 296 -5.27 -16.04 -18.93
N LEU A 297 -5.06 -14.84 -19.49
CA LEU A 297 -4.44 -14.68 -20.81
C LEU A 297 -3.01 -15.22 -20.83
N TYR A 298 -2.26 -15.08 -19.74
CA TYR A 298 -0.94 -15.69 -19.61
C TYR A 298 -1.01 -17.22 -19.71
N LEU A 299 -2.03 -17.84 -19.12
CA LEU A 299 -2.23 -19.29 -19.16
C LEU A 299 -2.63 -19.79 -20.57
N PHE A 300 -3.62 -19.12 -21.17
CA PHE A 300 -4.30 -19.67 -22.35
C PHE A 300 -3.71 -19.23 -23.68
N THR A 301 -2.93 -18.13 -23.71
CA THR A 301 -2.30 -17.65 -24.95
C THR A 301 -0.86 -18.14 -25.08
N GLY A 302 -0.43 -18.46 -26.29
CA GLY A 302 0.96 -18.82 -26.58
C GLY A 302 1.93 -17.63 -26.61
N ILE A 303 1.52 -16.44 -26.15
CA ILE A 303 2.30 -15.20 -26.20
C ILE A 303 3.43 -15.19 -25.17
N PHE A 304 3.13 -15.67 -23.93
CA PHE A 304 3.91 -15.34 -22.75
C PHE A 304 4.95 -16.38 -22.36
N ALA A 305 4.68 -17.64 -22.60
CA ALA A 305 5.52 -18.74 -22.14
C ALA A 305 5.58 -19.87 -23.17
N GLU A 306 6.60 -20.72 -23.05
CA GLU A 306 6.71 -21.96 -23.80
C GLU A 306 5.44 -22.81 -23.66
N GLU A 307 5.17 -23.69 -24.60
CA GLU A 307 3.99 -24.57 -24.61
C GLU A 307 3.90 -25.56 -23.43
N LYS A 308 4.89 -25.58 -22.55
CA LYS A 308 4.90 -26.43 -21.35
C LYS A 308 3.92 -25.91 -20.32
N VAL A 309 3.08 -26.79 -19.79
CA VAL A 309 2.06 -26.50 -18.78
C VAL A 309 2.65 -25.75 -17.58
N PHE A 310 3.81 -26.17 -17.09
CA PHE A 310 4.48 -25.50 -15.97
C PHE A 310 4.86 -24.06 -16.25
N SER A 311 5.29 -23.72 -17.47
CA SER A 311 5.62 -22.33 -17.80
C SER A 311 4.35 -21.46 -17.83
N ARG A 312 3.25 -21.97 -18.35
CA ARG A 312 1.96 -21.26 -18.45
C ARG A 312 1.24 -21.10 -17.11
N LEU A 313 1.38 -22.05 -16.18
CA LEU A 313 0.76 -21.97 -14.85
C LEU A 313 1.50 -21.00 -13.89
N SER A 314 2.68 -20.54 -14.23
CA SER A 314 3.56 -19.78 -13.35
C SER A 314 2.90 -18.48 -12.80
N ILE A 315 2.41 -17.62 -13.66
CA ILE A 315 1.77 -16.33 -13.27
C ILE A 315 0.39 -16.54 -12.62
N PRO A 316 -0.52 -17.38 -13.16
CA PRO A 316 -1.78 -17.67 -12.48
C PRO A 316 -1.61 -18.21 -11.06
N PHE A 317 -0.61 -19.06 -10.84
CA PHE A 317 -0.31 -19.59 -9.51
C PHE A 317 0.11 -18.48 -8.53
N VAL A 318 1.04 -17.60 -8.94
CA VAL A 318 1.49 -16.49 -8.10
C VAL A 318 0.34 -15.51 -7.82
N CYS A 319 -0.46 -15.19 -8.83
CA CYS A 319 -1.63 -14.32 -8.68
C CYS A 319 -2.65 -14.91 -7.69
N ALA A 320 -3.05 -16.18 -7.89
CA ALA A 320 -4.08 -16.81 -7.07
C ALA A 320 -3.61 -17.05 -5.63
N LEU A 321 -2.43 -17.65 -5.44
CA LEU A 321 -1.91 -17.98 -4.11
C LEU A 321 -1.51 -16.70 -3.34
N GLY A 322 -0.88 -15.73 -4.01
CA GLY A 322 -0.54 -14.45 -3.40
C GLY A 322 -1.77 -13.70 -2.91
N THR A 323 -2.82 -13.62 -3.75
CA THR A 323 -4.10 -13.01 -3.36
C THR A 323 -4.77 -13.75 -2.21
N TYR A 324 -4.78 -15.08 -2.23
CA TYR A 324 -5.34 -15.89 -1.15
C TYR A 324 -4.66 -15.60 0.20
N ILE A 325 -3.33 -15.53 0.22
CA ILE A 325 -2.56 -15.33 1.47
C ILE A 325 -2.80 -13.94 2.07
N ILE A 326 -2.98 -12.89 1.26
CA ILE A 326 -3.31 -11.55 1.79
C ILE A 326 -4.60 -11.60 2.61
N TYR A 327 -5.62 -12.31 2.13
CA TYR A 327 -6.90 -12.42 2.83
C TYR A 327 -6.91 -13.43 3.98
N PHE A 328 -5.79 -14.15 4.19
CA PHE A 328 -5.67 -15.07 5.32
C PHE A 328 -5.72 -14.37 6.69
N GLY A 329 -5.46 -13.07 6.73
CA GLY A 329 -5.69 -12.20 7.90
C GLY A 329 -7.16 -11.96 8.26
N LEU A 330 -8.12 -12.54 7.52
CA LEU A 330 -9.58 -12.53 7.73
C LEU A 330 -10.26 -11.14 7.67
N ARG A 331 -9.54 -10.07 7.34
CA ARG A 331 -10.11 -8.75 7.04
C ARG A 331 -10.42 -8.64 5.55
N LYS A 332 -11.43 -7.83 5.20
CA LYS A 332 -11.94 -7.68 3.84
C LYS A 332 -11.87 -6.24 3.34
N TYR A 333 -10.70 -5.63 3.41
CA TYR A 333 -10.51 -4.28 2.88
C TYR A 333 -10.31 -4.30 1.36
N THR A 334 -10.91 -3.33 0.67
CA THR A 334 -10.85 -3.22 -0.80
C THR A 334 -9.42 -3.04 -1.30
N TYR A 335 -8.58 -2.27 -0.60
CA TYR A 335 -7.19 -2.04 -0.97
C TYR A 335 -6.29 -3.29 -0.88
N TYR A 336 -6.76 -4.39 -0.29
CA TYR A 336 -6.05 -5.68 -0.34
C TYR A 336 -5.98 -6.28 -1.75
N PHE A 337 -6.83 -5.83 -2.67
CA PHE A 337 -6.73 -6.19 -4.09
C PHE A 337 -5.69 -5.37 -4.87
N LEU A 338 -5.16 -4.27 -4.31
CA LEU A 338 -4.24 -3.40 -5.03
C LEU A 338 -3.05 -4.15 -5.67
N PRO A 339 -2.40 -5.15 -5.01
CA PRO A 339 -1.33 -5.93 -5.63
C PRO A 339 -1.75 -6.73 -6.87
N VAL A 340 -3.03 -7.05 -7.01
CA VAL A 340 -3.54 -7.75 -8.21
C VAL A 340 -3.50 -6.85 -9.45
N SER A 341 -3.50 -5.53 -9.28
CA SER A 341 -3.43 -4.56 -10.38
C SER A 341 -2.19 -4.75 -11.28
N VAL A 342 -1.07 -5.22 -10.71
CA VAL A 342 0.16 -5.43 -11.50
C VAL A 342 0.03 -6.53 -12.56
N PHE A 343 -0.87 -7.50 -12.35
CA PHE A 343 -1.12 -8.56 -13.33
C PHE A 343 -1.91 -8.08 -14.54
N SER A 344 -2.53 -6.88 -14.48
CA SER A 344 -3.18 -6.25 -15.63
C SER A 344 -2.23 -5.97 -16.79
N VAL A 345 -0.92 -5.91 -16.53
CA VAL A 345 0.11 -5.77 -17.58
C VAL A 345 -0.04 -6.84 -18.68
N PHE A 346 -0.41 -8.08 -18.31
CA PHE A 346 -0.59 -9.17 -19.28
C PHE A 346 -1.82 -8.97 -20.14
N THR A 347 -2.89 -8.36 -19.62
CA THR A 347 -4.06 -7.96 -20.39
C THR A 347 -3.65 -6.95 -21.48
N PHE A 348 -2.92 -5.92 -21.10
CA PHE A 348 -2.52 -4.87 -22.05
C PHE A 348 -1.43 -5.33 -23.01
N ILE A 349 -0.54 -6.23 -22.61
CA ILE A 349 0.41 -6.87 -23.54
C ILE A 349 -0.34 -7.69 -24.60
N THR A 350 -1.40 -8.41 -24.22
CA THR A 350 -2.19 -9.18 -25.20
C THR A 350 -2.83 -8.28 -26.24
N VAL A 351 -3.43 -7.17 -25.81
CA VAL A 351 -4.00 -6.16 -26.72
C VAL A 351 -2.91 -5.55 -27.61
N ALA A 352 -1.80 -5.17 -27.02
CA ALA A 352 -0.64 -4.61 -27.74
C ALA A 352 -0.06 -5.61 -28.78
N TYR A 353 0.02 -6.89 -28.44
CA TYR A 353 0.49 -7.94 -29.33
C TYR A 353 -0.43 -8.13 -30.55
N ILE A 354 -1.74 -8.04 -30.35
CA ILE A 354 -2.73 -8.08 -31.44
C ILE A 354 -2.56 -6.85 -32.34
N ALA A 355 -2.45 -5.65 -31.75
CA ALA A 355 -2.21 -4.42 -32.49
C ALA A 355 -0.91 -4.47 -33.29
N GLU A 356 0.18 -5.00 -32.73
CA GLU A 356 1.46 -5.15 -33.42
C GLU A 356 1.40 -6.11 -34.62
N LYS A 357 0.50 -7.10 -34.59
CA LYS A 357 0.26 -7.99 -35.75
C LYS A 357 -0.54 -7.32 -36.87
N ILE A 358 -1.41 -6.35 -36.52
CA ILE A 358 -2.19 -5.60 -37.50
C ILE A 358 -1.30 -4.59 -38.20
N PHE A 359 -0.49 -3.83 -37.48
CA PHE A 359 0.45 -2.83 -37.98
C PHE A 359 1.83 -3.45 -38.16
N LYS A 360 2.47 -3.29 -39.31
CA LYS A 360 3.77 -3.91 -39.64
C LYS A 360 4.85 -2.88 -40.01
N GLY A 361 6.11 -3.25 -39.79
CA GLY A 361 7.27 -2.48 -40.25
C GLY A 361 7.37 -1.07 -39.64
N LYS A 362 7.69 -0.07 -40.44
CA LYS A 362 7.82 1.33 -39.99
C LYS A 362 6.50 1.93 -39.53
N GLU A 363 5.38 1.51 -40.11
CA GLU A 363 4.04 1.96 -39.72
C GLU A 363 3.75 1.59 -38.28
N ASN A 364 4.11 0.39 -37.86
CA ASN A 364 3.92 -0.04 -36.46
C ASN A 364 4.69 0.85 -35.46
N GLN A 365 5.90 1.29 -35.78
CA GLN A 365 6.69 2.16 -34.91
C GLN A 365 6.04 3.56 -34.76
N ILE A 366 5.56 4.12 -35.88
CA ILE A 366 4.89 5.43 -35.88
C ILE A 366 3.56 5.35 -35.13
N VAL A 367 2.73 4.37 -35.47
CA VAL A 367 1.40 4.18 -34.83
C VAL A 367 1.55 3.95 -33.33
N SER A 368 2.47 3.06 -32.92
CA SER A 368 2.67 2.79 -31.49
C SER A 368 3.20 4.01 -30.72
N GLY A 369 4.04 4.83 -31.35
CA GLY A 369 4.55 6.06 -30.75
C GLY A 369 3.46 7.13 -30.59
N ILE A 370 2.67 7.39 -31.63
CA ILE A 370 1.54 8.34 -31.59
C ILE A 370 0.48 7.86 -30.57
N PHE A 371 0.14 6.58 -30.62
CA PHE A 371 -0.85 5.98 -29.73
C PHE A 371 -0.41 6.06 -28.25
N CYS A 372 0.87 5.84 -27.98
CA CYS A 372 1.42 5.98 -26.63
C CYS A 372 1.25 7.40 -26.06
N VAL A 373 1.57 8.44 -26.87
CA VAL A 373 1.40 9.84 -26.45
C VAL A 373 -0.08 10.17 -26.24
N PHE A 374 -0.93 9.73 -27.18
CA PHE A 374 -2.39 9.93 -27.06
C PHE A 374 -2.95 9.26 -25.80
N VAL A 375 -2.57 8.01 -25.54
CA VAL A 375 -3.03 7.28 -24.35
C VAL A 375 -2.54 7.94 -23.07
N ALA A 376 -1.28 8.36 -23.00
CA ALA A 376 -0.77 9.07 -21.82
C ALA A 376 -1.54 10.36 -21.55
N GLY A 377 -1.83 11.14 -22.58
CA GLY A 377 -2.66 12.35 -22.47
C GLY A 377 -4.11 12.05 -22.06
N ALA A 378 -4.72 11.03 -22.67
CA ALA A 378 -6.09 10.60 -22.35
C ALA A 378 -6.20 10.09 -20.90
N VAL A 379 -5.20 9.33 -20.44
CA VAL A 379 -5.13 8.82 -19.07
C VAL A 379 -5.03 9.96 -18.06
N LEU A 380 -4.14 10.94 -18.29
CA LEU A 380 -4.00 12.10 -17.40
C LEU A 380 -5.28 12.94 -17.38
N SER A 381 -5.84 13.25 -18.54
CA SER A 381 -7.10 14.02 -18.64
C SER A 381 -8.27 13.25 -18.01
N GLY A 382 -8.42 11.97 -18.33
CA GLY A 382 -9.47 11.14 -17.76
C GLY A 382 -9.34 11.01 -16.24
N SER A 383 -8.12 10.85 -15.72
CA SER A 383 -7.88 10.85 -14.28
C SER A 383 -8.29 12.18 -13.64
N PHE A 384 -7.99 13.31 -14.28
CA PHE A 384 -8.40 14.61 -13.74
C PHE A 384 -9.91 14.76 -13.61
N PHE A 385 -10.67 14.30 -14.62
CA PHE A 385 -12.13 14.48 -14.64
C PHE A 385 -12.90 13.37 -13.90
N PHE A 386 -12.36 12.15 -13.81
CA PHE A 386 -13.12 10.99 -13.32
C PHE A 386 -12.53 10.33 -12.08
N ASN A 387 -11.31 10.70 -11.65
CA ASN A 387 -10.75 10.15 -10.43
C ASN A 387 -11.45 10.78 -9.20
N GLU A 388 -11.92 9.96 -8.30
CA GLU A 388 -12.72 10.36 -7.15
C GLU A 388 -11.95 11.22 -6.15
N THR A 389 -10.67 10.90 -5.91
CA THR A 389 -9.80 11.74 -5.08
C THR A 389 -9.68 13.15 -5.68
N SER A 390 -9.49 13.25 -7.00
CA SER A 390 -9.44 14.52 -7.71
C SER A 390 -10.72 15.34 -7.54
N GLN A 391 -11.89 14.70 -7.67
CA GLN A 391 -13.18 15.37 -7.54
C GLN A 391 -13.49 15.81 -6.11
N THR A 392 -13.13 14.99 -5.12
CA THR A 392 -13.33 15.30 -3.70
C THR A 392 -12.50 16.51 -3.28
N ALA A 393 -11.25 16.57 -3.71
CA ALA A 393 -10.35 17.65 -3.34
C ALA A 393 -10.75 19.02 -3.88
N LEU A 394 -11.41 19.09 -5.04
CA LEU A 394 -11.96 20.33 -5.58
C LEU A 394 -13.10 20.90 -4.73
N LYS A 395 -13.75 20.05 -3.91
CA LYS A 395 -14.84 20.46 -3.00
C LYS A 395 -14.35 20.91 -1.63
N ASN A 396 -13.21 20.38 -1.17
CA ASN A 396 -12.68 20.60 0.18
C ASN A 396 -11.50 21.59 0.12
N GLY A 397 -11.79 22.90 0.10
CA GLY A 397 -10.76 23.94 0.20
C GLY A 397 -9.96 23.90 1.52
N GLU A 398 -9.14 24.92 1.75
CA GLU A 398 -8.20 25.03 2.89
C GLU A 398 -8.86 25.02 4.29
N GLU A 399 -10.18 25.11 4.40
CA GLU A 399 -10.92 25.17 5.66
C GLU A 399 -11.40 23.77 6.12
N THR A 400 -10.48 22.87 6.43
CA THR A 400 -10.88 21.59 7.03
C THR A 400 -11.07 21.71 8.54
N VAL A 401 -11.93 20.85 9.10
CA VAL A 401 -12.22 20.82 10.55
C VAL A 401 -10.94 20.62 11.38
N GLN A 402 -9.97 19.88 10.87
CA GLN A 402 -8.68 19.64 11.54
C GLN A 402 -7.85 20.92 11.65
N TYR A 403 -7.78 21.73 10.57
CA TYR A 403 -7.05 22.99 10.60
C TYR A 403 -7.73 24.03 11.48
N LYS A 404 -9.07 24.12 11.48
CA LYS A 404 -9.82 25.00 12.38
C LYS A 404 -9.59 24.65 13.85
N ALA A 405 -9.67 23.36 14.18
CA ALA A 405 -9.36 22.86 15.52
C ALA A 405 -7.89 23.13 15.90
N ALA A 406 -6.96 22.92 14.98
CA ALA A 406 -5.55 23.20 15.19
C ALA A 406 -5.27 24.71 15.39
N GLN A 407 -5.99 25.60 14.71
CA GLN A 407 -5.90 27.05 14.94
C GLN A 407 -6.37 27.40 16.35
N TYR A 408 -7.46 26.77 16.84
CA TYR A 408 -7.89 26.97 18.21
C TYR A 408 -6.78 26.57 19.20
N ILE A 409 -6.20 25.37 19.07
CA ILE A 409 -5.13 24.87 19.92
C ILE A 409 -3.94 25.86 19.90
N LYS A 410 -3.49 26.27 18.72
CA LYS A 410 -2.35 27.20 18.55
C LYS A 410 -2.57 28.56 19.19
N SER A 411 -3.82 29.07 19.19
CA SER A 411 -4.16 30.38 19.74
C SER A 411 -4.33 30.37 21.26
N HIS A 412 -4.61 29.21 21.87
CA HIS A 412 -4.84 29.08 23.33
C HIS A 412 -3.65 28.45 24.06
N ASN A 413 -3.19 27.29 23.60
CA ASN A 413 -2.03 26.62 24.17
C ASN A 413 -1.31 25.78 23.11
N VAL A 414 -0.33 26.41 22.44
CA VAL A 414 0.43 25.75 21.35
C VAL A 414 1.19 24.49 21.80
N ASN A 415 1.54 24.40 23.06
CA ASN A 415 2.24 23.26 23.67
C ASN A 415 1.29 22.27 24.37
N GLY A 416 -0.02 22.50 24.29
CA GLY A 416 -1.02 21.62 24.89
C GLY A 416 -0.97 20.22 24.28
N ARG A 417 -0.97 19.21 25.14
CA ARG A 417 -0.90 17.82 24.73
C ARG A 417 -2.23 17.35 24.15
N VAL A 418 -2.21 16.92 22.90
CA VAL A 418 -3.39 16.47 22.16
C VAL A 418 -3.49 14.95 22.19
N LEU A 419 -4.69 14.43 22.49
CA LEU A 419 -5.06 13.01 22.40
C LEU A 419 -6.13 12.84 21.33
N ASN A 420 -5.88 11.98 20.33
CA ASN A 420 -6.91 11.55 19.38
C ASN A 420 -7.65 10.33 19.96
N TYR A 421 -8.76 10.59 20.64
CA TYR A 421 -9.47 9.63 21.46
C TYR A 421 -10.51 8.82 20.68
N GLN A 422 -10.55 7.52 20.93
CA GLN A 422 -11.53 6.56 20.39
C GLN A 422 -11.65 6.57 18.85
N ALA A 423 -10.68 7.11 18.13
CA ALA A 423 -10.61 7.18 16.67
C ALA A 423 -9.18 6.90 16.19
N LEU A 424 -9.02 6.41 14.96
CA LEU A 424 -7.75 6.45 14.25
C LEU A 424 -7.35 7.90 14.00
N ASP A 425 -6.08 8.16 13.66
CA ASP A 425 -5.58 9.52 13.47
C ASP A 425 -6.45 10.32 12.49
N THR A 426 -7.07 11.37 13.03
CA THR A 426 -7.95 12.26 12.26
C THR A 426 -7.19 13.28 11.40
N GLY A 427 -5.85 13.33 11.47
CA GLY A 427 -4.99 14.32 10.85
C GLY A 427 -4.74 15.55 11.73
N ILE A 428 -5.16 15.53 12.99
CA ILE A 428 -5.00 16.65 13.91
C ILE A 428 -3.52 16.93 14.21
N TYR A 429 -2.68 15.91 14.36
CA TYR A 429 -1.27 16.08 14.67
C TYR A 429 -0.50 16.81 13.57
N LEU A 430 -0.81 16.51 12.30
CA LEU A 430 -0.25 17.24 11.17
C LEU A 430 -0.74 18.69 11.15
N ALA A 431 -2.05 18.91 11.28
CA ALA A 431 -2.65 20.24 11.25
C ALA A 431 -2.14 21.13 12.40
N ALA A 432 -1.98 20.56 13.60
CA ALA A 432 -1.41 21.25 14.76
C ALA A 432 0.10 21.47 14.67
N GLY A 433 0.81 20.71 13.80
CA GLY A 433 2.27 20.71 13.73
C GLY A 433 2.92 20.03 14.94
N GLN A 434 2.20 19.08 15.57
CA GLN A 434 2.66 18.41 16.78
C GLN A 434 3.10 16.95 16.50
N ILE A 435 3.99 16.46 17.35
CA ILE A 435 4.28 15.02 17.50
C ILE A 435 3.48 14.52 18.70
N PRO A 436 2.81 13.34 18.61
CA PRO A 436 2.09 12.79 19.75
C PRO A 436 2.99 12.58 20.97
N THR A 437 2.53 13.01 22.14
CA THR A 437 3.21 12.80 23.42
C THR A 437 2.74 11.55 24.15
N PHE A 438 1.66 10.93 23.68
CA PHE A 438 1.07 9.73 24.25
C PHE A 438 1.42 8.51 23.40
N LYS A 439 1.84 7.40 24.03
CA LYS A 439 2.11 6.15 23.31
C LYS A 439 0.88 5.69 22.53
N HIS A 440 -0.28 5.66 23.18
CA HIS A 440 -1.57 5.32 22.57
C HIS A 440 -2.30 6.58 22.08
N PHE A 441 -1.66 7.28 21.12
CA PHE A 441 -2.12 8.57 20.60
C PHE A 441 -3.42 8.48 19.78
N GLU A 442 -3.78 7.26 19.34
CA GLU A 442 -4.98 6.95 18.57
C GLU A 442 -5.56 5.59 18.97
N LYS A 443 -6.81 5.32 18.63
CA LYS A 443 -7.42 4.00 18.85
C LYS A 443 -7.24 3.12 17.63
N GLN A 444 -6.52 2.03 17.79
CA GLN A 444 -6.34 1.01 16.75
C GLN A 444 -7.55 0.07 16.63
N ASN A 445 -7.72 -0.53 15.45
CA ASN A 445 -8.77 -1.51 15.16
C ASN A 445 -8.49 -2.89 15.80
N LEU A 446 -8.14 -2.89 17.10
CA LEU A 446 -7.88 -4.09 17.89
C LEU A 446 -9.10 -4.47 18.73
N ILE A 447 -9.29 -5.77 18.93
CA ILE A 447 -10.38 -6.28 19.76
C ILE A 447 -10.05 -6.00 21.23
N TYR A 448 -10.84 -5.16 21.90
CA TYR A 448 -10.63 -4.76 23.28
C TYR A 448 -10.38 -5.93 24.26
N LYS A 449 -11.17 -7.01 24.17
CA LYS A 449 -11.00 -8.20 25.04
C LYS A 449 -9.63 -8.89 24.88
N LYS A 450 -8.94 -8.67 23.77
CA LYS A 450 -7.64 -9.29 23.45
C LYS A 450 -6.45 -8.35 23.71
N TYR A 451 -6.68 -7.04 23.60
CA TYR A 451 -5.69 -6.00 23.90
C TYR A 451 -6.40 -4.77 24.46
N ARG A 452 -6.34 -4.62 25.78
CA ARG A 452 -7.04 -3.56 26.50
C ARG A 452 -6.25 -2.26 26.55
N ASP A 453 -4.93 -2.36 26.60
CA ASP A 453 -4.02 -1.23 26.87
C ASP A 453 -4.30 -0.03 25.98
N ASN A 454 -4.64 -0.22 24.69
CA ASN A 454 -4.91 0.89 23.79
C ASN A 454 -6.10 1.75 24.25
N THR A 455 -7.16 1.15 24.76
CA THR A 455 -8.35 1.88 25.25
C THR A 455 -8.15 2.34 26.69
N ASP A 456 -7.62 1.47 27.56
CA ASP A 456 -7.48 1.75 28.98
C ASP A 456 -6.48 2.89 29.23
N GLU A 457 -5.36 2.93 28.48
CA GLU A 457 -4.39 4.02 28.55
C GLU A 457 -4.96 5.35 28.03
N GLN A 458 -5.76 5.33 26.94
CA GLN A 458 -6.43 6.54 26.48
C GLN A 458 -7.39 7.09 27.56
N ASN A 459 -8.13 6.22 28.25
CA ASN A 459 -8.99 6.61 29.35
C ASN A 459 -8.16 7.18 30.51
N ARG A 460 -7.05 6.53 30.88
CA ARG A 460 -6.16 7.02 31.92
C ARG A 460 -5.62 8.42 31.62
N TYR A 461 -5.20 8.72 30.38
CA TYR A 461 -4.72 10.06 30.02
C TYR A 461 -5.76 11.16 30.22
N ILE A 462 -7.06 10.81 30.07
CA ILE A 462 -8.18 11.72 30.35
C ILE A 462 -8.42 11.82 31.85
N ASP A 463 -8.48 10.69 32.56
CA ASP A 463 -8.80 10.59 33.99
C ASP A 463 -7.77 11.31 34.85
N ASP A 464 -6.49 11.17 34.50
CA ASP A 464 -5.36 11.82 35.18
C ASP A 464 -5.16 13.29 34.74
N GLY A 465 -5.96 13.77 33.78
CA GLY A 465 -5.83 15.13 33.24
C GLY A 465 -4.52 15.36 32.49
N GLU A 466 -3.94 14.29 31.91
CA GLU A 466 -2.68 14.40 31.16
C GLU A 466 -2.88 15.04 29.78
N ALA A 467 -4.05 14.84 29.16
CA ALA A 467 -4.39 15.47 27.88
C ALA A 467 -4.95 16.87 28.14
N ASP A 468 -4.36 17.89 27.51
CA ASP A 468 -4.88 19.26 27.55
C ASP A 468 -6.03 19.42 26.56
N TYR A 469 -5.93 18.73 25.41
CA TYR A 469 -6.95 18.67 24.37
C TYR A 469 -7.26 17.22 24.01
N VAL A 470 -8.55 16.94 23.81
CA VAL A 470 -9.03 15.65 23.32
C VAL A 470 -9.79 15.86 22.02
N VAL A 471 -9.40 15.11 20.98
CA VAL A 471 -10.04 15.14 19.66
C VAL A 471 -10.70 13.82 19.40
N THR A 472 -11.90 13.84 18.85
CA THR A 472 -12.56 12.65 18.36
C THR A 472 -13.41 12.94 17.12
N SER A 473 -13.75 11.90 16.38
CA SER A 473 -14.60 12.00 15.19
C SER A 473 -15.57 10.82 15.16
N ILE A 474 -16.85 11.11 15.29
CA ILE A 474 -17.92 10.11 15.30
C ILE A 474 -18.85 10.28 14.12
N LYS A 475 -19.64 9.25 13.81
CA LYS A 475 -20.70 9.39 12.79
C LYS A 475 -21.73 10.41 13.26
N SER A 476 -22.26 11.23 12.36
CA SER A 476 -23.30 12.22 12.68
C SER A 476 -24.61 11.61 13.22
N THR A 477 -24.78 10.28 13.09
CA THR A 477 -25.89 9.51 13.68
C THR A 477 -25.66 9.14 15.16
N GLN A 478 -24.45 9.36 15.67
CA GLN A 478 -24.06 9.16 17.06
C GLN A 478 -24.10 10.50 17.80
N SER A 479 -24.29 10.46 19.11
CA SER A 479 -24.30 11.67 19.93
C SER A 479 -22.99 11.79 20.73
N VAL A 480 -22.71 12.98 21.23
CA VAL A 480 -21.59 13.20 22.15
C VAL A 480 -21.74 12.40 23.43
N ASP A 481 -22.97 12.05 23.84
CA ASP A 481 -23.22 11.20 25.01
C ASP A 481 -22.70 9.77 24.83
N ASP A 482 -22.59 9.28 23.61
CA ASP A 482 -21.96 7.98 23.34
C ASP A 482 -20.47 8.03 23.70
N ILE A 483 -19.80 9.17 23.44
CA ILE A 483 -18.39 9.38 23.81
C ILE A 483 -18.25 9.48 25.34
N TYR A 484 -19.14 10.22 25.99
CA TYR A 484 -19.17 10.35 27.44
C TYR A 484 -19.47 9.02 28.14
N GLY A 485 -20.23 8.13 27.50
CA GLY A 485 -20.46 6.76 27.97
C GLY A 485 -19.21 5.91 28.01
N GLU A 486 -18.22 6.18 27.14
CA GLU A 486 -16.93 5.51 27.15
C GLU A 486 -15.99 6.05 28.25
N ASN A 487 -16.10 7.34 28.59
CA ASN A 487 -15.36 7.96 29.70
C ASN A 487 -16.12 9.17 30.26
N ILE A 488 -16.66 9.01 31.47
CA ILE A 488 -17.45 10.05 32.15
C ILE A 488 -16.60 11.26 32.59
N ASN A 489 -15.30 11.06 32.84
CA ASN A 489 -14.40 12.16 33.21
C ASN A 489 -14.13 13.13 32.05
N LEU A 490 -14.30 12.66 30.82
CA LEU A 490 -14.30 13.56 29.66
C LEU A 490 -15.44 14.59 29.76
N LYS A 491 -16.65 14.17 30.22
CA LYS A 491 -17.78 15.08 30.44
C LYS A 491 -17.55 16.02 31.63
N ASN A 492 -16.95 15.50 32.70
CA ASN A 492 -16.82 16.23 33.96
C ASN A 492 -15.67 17.27 33.91
N ASN A 493 -14.56 16.88 33.27
CA ASN A 493 -13.30 17.61 33.37
C ASN A 493 -12.94 18.38 32.07
N TYR A 494 -13.72 18.22 30.98
CA TYR A 494 -13.46 18.85 29.71
C TYR A 494 -14.72 19.54 29.18
N ARG A 495 -14.51 20.61 28.42
CA ARG A 495 -15.58 21.31 27.69
C ARG A 495 -15.38 21.21 26.20
N ILE A 496 -16.46 21.16 25.42
CA ILE A 496 -16.40 21.25 23.96
C ILE A 496 -16.08 22.70 23.60
N VAL A 497 -14.98 22.93 22.90
CA VAL A 497 -14.55 24.25 22.44
C VAL A 497 -14.72 24.40 20.93
N TYR A 498 -14.81 23.30 20.19
CA TYR A 498 -15.13 23.29 18.78
C TYR A 498 -15.85 22.00 18.39
N SER A 499 -16.87 22.14 17.54
CA SER A 499 -17.49 21.00 16.86
C SER A 499 -18.01 21.43 15.50
N GLU A 500 -17.83 20.57 14.49
CA GLU A 500 -18.31 20.80 13.13
C GLU A 500 -18.58 19.47 12.41
N ASP A 501 -19.67 19.45 11.66
CA ASP A 501 -19.97 18.33 10.77
C ASP A 501 -19.16 18.44 9.48
N TYR A 502 -18.61 17.31 9.05
CA TYR A 502 -17.88 17.24 7.78
C TYR A 502 -18.22 15.96 7.04
N THR A 503 -18.16 16.02 5.73
CA THR A 503 -18.52 14.91 4.86
C THR A 503 -17.26 14.27 4.29
N ILE A 504 -17.22 12.96 4.32
CA ILE A 504 -16.17 12.15 3.69
C ILE A 504 -16.80 11.11 2.78
N ASN A 505 -16.10 10.70 1.75
CA ASN A 505 -16.55 9.64 0.88
C ASN A 505 -16.52 8.29 1.60
N HIS A 506 -17.47 7.42 1.28
CA HIS A 506 -17.49 6.07 1.84
C HIS A 506 -16.29 5.26 1.34
N PRO A 507 -15.51 4.62 2.23
CA PRO A 507 -14.26 3.93 1.86
C PRO A 507 -14.38 2.88 0.75
N ASN A 508 -15.52 2.21 0.66
CA ASN A 508 -15.76 1.13 -0.30
C ASN A 508 -16.80 1.50 -1.37
N ASN A 509 -17.28 2.74 -1.38
CA ASN A 509 -18.25 3.23 -2.36
C ASN A 509 -18.20 4.75 -2.41
N TRP A 510 -17.38 5.28 -3.29
CA TRP A 510 -17.11 6.69 -3.48
C TRP A 510 -18.34 7.52 -3.90
N THR A 511 -19.37 6.88 -4.42
CA THR A 511 -20.63 7.56 -4.71
C THR A 511 -21.48 7.80 -3.47
N LYS A 512 -21.09 7.19 -2.32
CA LYS A 512 -21.75 7.39 -1.03
C LYS A 512 -20.89 8.27 -0.14
N GLU A 513 -21.44 9.38 0.22
CA GLU A 513 -20.90 10.27 1.25
C GLU A 513 -21.51 9.88 2.60
N TYR A 514 -20.75 10.07 3.66
CA TYR A 514 -21.26 10.00 5.03
C TYR A 514 -20.70 11.14 5.85
N THR A 515 -21.55 11.68 6.72
CA THR A 515 -21.20 12.80 7.57
C THR A 515 -20.67 12.28 8.90
N LYS A 516 -19.61 12.90 9.37
CA LYS A 516 -19.08 12.76 10.73
C LYS A 516 -19.11 14.08 11.43
N THR A 517 -19.20 14.05 12.75
CA THR A 517 -19.01 15.23 13.60
C THR A 517 -17.63 15.15 14.24
N PHE A 518 -16.85 16.19 14.04
CA PHE A 518 -15.55 16.40 14.68
C PHE A 518 -15.74 17.18 15.97
N TYR A 519 -15.10 16.75 17.06
CA TYR A 519 -15.12 17.42 18.34
C TYR A 519 -13.70 17.72 18.81
N LEU A 520 -13.51 18.92 19.34
CA LEU A 520 -12.34 19.30 20.13
C LEU A 520 -12.82 19.64 21.55
N PHE A 521 -12.28 18.93 22.51
CA PHE A 521 -12.46 19.18 23.93
C PHE A 521 -11.20 19.82 24.49
N GLU A 522 -11.38 20.75 25.42
CA GLU A 522 -10.32 21.39 26.20
C GLU A 522 -10.53 21.08 27.66
N ARG A 523 -9.47 20.80 28.41
CA ARG A 523 -9.52 20.57 29.85
C ARG A 523 -9.95 21.86 30.58
N ASN A 524 -10.87 21.74 31.55
CA ASN A 524 -11.40 22.84 32.35
C ASN A 524 -10.33 23.52 33.23
#